data_7e4ca89be6c563664c697539b3ab10e9
#
_entry.id   7e4ca89be6c563664c697539b3ab10e9
#
_cell.length_a   1.000
_cell.length_b   1.000
_cell.length_c   1.000
_cell.angle_alpha   90.00
_cell.angle_beta   90.00
_cell.angle_gamma   90.00
#
_symmetry.space_group_name_H-M   'P 1'
#
loop_
_entity.id
_entity.type
_entity.pdbx_description
1 polymer ?
#
loop_
_entity_poly.entity_id
_entity_poly.type
_entity_poly.pdbx_seq_one_letter_code
_entity_poly.pdbx_strand_id
1 'polypeptide(L)'
;MSRLALPSQVVDRRIIAIARKVPLDRLLDVAAVLADHAVPIIEVTLDGDDALDAIERLAGNGAVVVGAGTVRSIADVARATAAGASFIVSPHTDARIIEHALNESLPVVPGALTPTEVVTAWDLGASAVKLFPASTGGPAHVRAIGGPLGDIPLVATGGVDAGNAAAFLDAGAVAVGVGGWLTGSSDLEVVAERARLLVEVTRRS
;
A
#
# COMPACT_ATOMS: atom_id res chain seq x y z
N MET A 1 -10.10 20.19 -9.22
CA MET A 1 -8.67 19.83 -9.36
C MET A 1 -8.61 18.41 -9.92
N SER A 2 -7.65 18.09 -10.78
CA SER A 2 -7.44 16.71 -11.22
C SER A 2 -6.93 15.87 -10.05
N ARG A 3 -7.47 14.66 -9.89
CA ARG A 3 -7.04 13.71 -8.85
C ARG A 3 -5.60 13.28 -9.11
N LEU A 4 -4.77 13.20 -8.06
CA LEU A 4 -3.42 12.68 -8.18
C LEU A 4 -3.47 11.16 -8.45
N ALA A 5 -2.76 10.72 -9.48
CA ALA A 5 -2.66 9.30 -9.79
C ALA A 5 -1.72 8.58 -8.81
N LEU A 6 -1.98 7.31 -8.54
CA LEU A 6 -0.99 6.45 -7.87
C LEU A 6 0.28 6.36 -8.71
N PRO A 7 1.45 6.09 -8.11
CA PRO A 7 2.65 5.73 -8.86
C PRO A 7 2.34 4.61 -9.87
N SER A 8 2.79 4.76 -11.12
CA SER A 8 2.45 3.81 -12.19
C SER A 8 2.84 2.38 -11.84
N GLN A 9 3.93 2.20 -11.10
CA GLN A 9 4.39 0.90 -10.61
C GLN A 9 3.33 0.19 -9.74
N VAL A 10 2.50 0.93 -8.97
CA VAL A 10 1.40 0.32 -8.19
C VAL A 10 0.36 -0.30 -9.11
N VAL A 11 0.00 0.41 -10.18
CA VAL A 11 -0.99 -0.06 -11.17
C VAL A 11 -0.42 -1.22 -11.99
N ASP A 12 0.84 -1.11 -12.43
CA ASP A 12 1.49 -2.09 -13.31
C ASP A 12 1.79 -3.41 -12.59
N ARG A 13 2.21 -3.34 -11.32
CA ARG A 13 2.60 -4.52 -10.53
C ARG A 13 1.47 -5.06 -9.67
N ARG A 14 0.49 -4.25 -9.35
CA ARG A 14 -0.69 -4.61 -8.55
C ARG A 14 -0.37 -5.14 -7.14
N ILE A 15 0.85 -4.89 -6.66
CA ILE A 15 1.36 -5.35 -5.35
C ILE A 15 2.00 -4.17 -4.63
N ILE A 16 1.63 -3.97 -3.36
CA ILE A 16 2.30 -3.08 -2.42
C ILE A 16 2.82 -3.95 -1.27
N ALA A 17 4.15 -4.07 -1.14
CA ALA A 17 4.74 -4.73 0.02
C ALA A 17 4.65 -3.82 1.24
N ILE A 18 4.16 -4.32 2.37
CA ILE A 18 4.00 -3.54 3.59
C ILE A 18 5.03 -3.99 4.63
N ALA A 19 5.95 -3.10 4.97
CA ALA A 19 6.96 -3.31 5.98
C ALA A 19 6.51 -2.69 7.32
N ARG A 20 5.94 -3.53 8.18
CA ARG A 20 5.48 -3.13 9.51
C ARG A 20 6.49 -3.54 10.57
N LYS A 21 7.11 -2.54 11.23
CA LYS A 21 8.09 -2.76 12.31
C LYS A 21 9.24 -3.68 11.91
N VAL A 22 9.64 -3.62 10.64
CA VAL A 22 10.84 -4.31 10.15
C VAL A 22 12.04 -3.44 10.54
N PRO A 23 13.07 -4.00 11.22
CA PRO A 23 14.27 -3.24 11.56
C PRO A 23 14.95 -2.65 10.32
N LEU A 24 15.55 -1.47 10.44
CA LEU A 24 16.07 -0.69 9.31
C LEU A 24 17.03 -1.48 8.42
N ASP A 25 18.07 -2.08 9.00
CA ASP A 25 19.07 -2.82 8.21
C ASP A 25 18.40 -3.98 7.45
N ARG A 26 17.51 -4.68 8.13
CA ARG A 26 16.73 -5.74 7.53
C ARG A 26 15.81 -5.26 6.41
N LEU A 27 15.21 -4.09 6.58
CA LEU A 27 14.30 -3.53 5.58
C LEU A 27 15.02 -3.17 4.27
N LEU A 28 16.26 -2.69 4.33
CA LEU A 28 17.06 -2.41 3.14
C LEU A 28 17.34 -3.68 2.34
N ASP A 29 17.68 -4.78 3.01
CA ASP A 29 17.89 -6.08 2.38
C ASP A 29 16.58 -6.63 1.77
N VAL A 30 15.48 -6.55 2.52
CA VAL A 30 14.14 -6.95 2.03
C VAL A 30 13.76 -6.13 0.80
N ALA A 31 13.99 -4.82 0.80
CA ALA A 31 13.68 -3.94 -0.32
C ALA A 31 14.46 -4.31 -1.58
N ALA A 32 15.75 -4.63 -1.45
CA ALA A 32 16.59 -5.08 -2.56
C ALA A 32 16.04 -6.39 -3.15
N VAL A 33 15.76 -7.39 -2.30
CA VAL A 33 15.18 -8.67 -2.73
C VAL A 33 13.84 -8.48 -3.42
N LEU A 34 12.95 -7.62 -2.89
CA LEU A 34 11.65 -7.35 -3.49
C LEU A 34 11.77 -6.68 -4.86
N ALA A 35 12.69 -5.71 -5.02
CA ALA A 35 12.96 -5.05 -6.30
C ALA A 35 13.45 -6.05 -7.36
N ASP A 36 14.39 -6.91 -7.00
CA ASP A 36 14.95 -7.97 -7.87
C ASP A 36 13.87 -8.98 -8.31
N HIS A 37 12.81 -9.13 -7.51
CA HIS A 37 11.69 -10.04 -7.79
C HIS A 37 10.43 -9.31 -8.27
N ALA A 38 10.57 -8.13 -8.90
CA ALA A 38 9.51 -7.36 -9.53
C ALA A 38 8.38 -6.89 -8.57
N VAL A 39 8.71 -6.65 -7.31
CA VAL A 39 7.87 -5.99 -6.31
C VAL A 39 8.53 -4.68 -5.85
N PRO A 40 8.63 -3.66 -6.72
CA PRO A 40 9.39 -2.44 -6.44
C PRO A 40 8.60 -1.38 -5.65
N ILE A 41 7.52 -1.74 -4.96
CA ILE A 41 6.68 -0.79 -4.20
C ILE A 41 6.63 -1.23 -2.74
N ILE A 42 7.04 -0.34 -1.83
CA ILE A 42 7.08 -0.63 -0.40
C ILE A 42 6.35 0.47 0.38
N GLU A 43 5.39 0.07 1.21
CA GLU A 43 4.77 0.89 2.26
C GLU A 43 5.54 0.66 3.56
N VAL A 44 6.26 1.66 4.08
CA VAL A 44 6.89 1.61 5.41
C VAL A 44 5.94 2.21 6.43
N THR A 45 5.56 1.43 7.45
CA THR A 45 4.57 1.90 8.44
C THR A 45 5.23 2.73 9.55
N LEU A 46 4.67 3.92 9.83
CA LEU A 46 5.22 4.89 10.78
C LEU A 46 5.09 4.50 12.26
N ASP A 47 4.57 3.31 12.57
CA ASP A 47 4.54 2.74 13.91
C ASP A 47 5.84 1.97 14.30
N GLY A 48 6.88 2.01 13.45
CA GLY A 48 8.23 1.54 13.72
C GLY A 48 9.15 2.70 14.11
N ASP A 49 10.13 2.44 14.99
CA ASP A 49 11.01 3.48 15.54
C ASP A 49 11.89 4.14 14.45
N ASP A 50 12.43 3.36 13.49
CA ASP A 50 13.32 3.82 12.44
C ASP A 50 12.60 4.09 11.11
N ALA A 51 11.26 4.24 11.13
CA ALA A 51 10.46 4.27 9.90
C ALA A 51 10.82 5.44 8.96
N LEU A 52 11.08 6.63 9.50
CA LEU A 52 11.45 7.80 8.70
C LEU A 52 12.83 7.66 8.08
N ASP A 53 13.81 7.17 8.85
CA ASP A 53 15.16 6.89 8.34
C ASP A 53 15.12 5.82 7.24
N ALA A 54 14.25 4.83 7.40
CA ALA A 54 14.04 3.80 6.39
C ALA A 54 13.45 4.39 5.09
N ILE A 55 12.45 5.26 5.19
CA ILE A 55 11.86 5.95 4.03
C ILE A 55 12.93 6.78 3.33
N GLU A 56 13.72 7.58 4.07
CA GLU A 56 14.77 8.42 3.50
C GLU A 56 15.81 7.62 2.74
N ARG A 57 16.32 6.53 3.32
CA ARG A 57 17.32 5.66 2.67
C ARG A 57 16.75 4.95 1.44
N LEU A 58 15.52 4.46 1.51
CA LEU A 58 14.88 3.80 0.37
C LEU A 58 14.58 4.77 -0.77
N ALA A 59 14.11 5.98 -0.45
CA ALA A 59 13.88 7.04 -1.44
C ALA A 59 15.19 7.48 -2.12
N GLY A 60 16.27 7.63 -1.36
CA GLY A 60 17.59 8.00 -1.87
C GLY A 60 18.25 6.94 -2.76
N ASN A 61 17.94 5.66 -2.56
CA ASN A 61 18.48 4.57 -3.37
C ASN A 61 17.77 4.44 -4.75
N GLY A 62 16.51 4.84 -4.86
CA GLY A 62 15.74 4.79 -6.12
C GLY A 62 15.42 3.38 -6.66
N ALA A 63 15.78 2.31 -5.96
CA ALA A 63 15.50 0.94 -6.38
C ALA A 63 14.01 0.57 -6.21
N VAL A 64 13.33 1.22 -5.28
CA VAL A 64 11.92 1.02 -4.98
C VAL A 64 11.17 2.34 -4.90
N VAL A 65 9.87 2.30 -5.17
CA VAL A 65 8.93 3.38 -4.84
C VAL A 65 8.51 3.20 -3.39
N VAL A 66 8.88 4.14 -2.52
CA VAL A 66 8.56 4.06 -1.10
C VAL A 66 7.42 4.98 -0.73
N GLY A 67 6.45 4.47 0.02
CA GLY A 67 5.36 5.23 0.63
C GLY A 67 5.37 5.10 2.15
N ALA A 68 4.73 6.07 2.81
CA ALA A 68 4.52 6.03 4.25
C ALA A 68 3.14 5.45 4.59
N GLY A 69 3.13 4.40 5.42
CA GLY A 69 1.92 3.76 5.91
C GLY A 69 1.62 4.07 7.36
N THR A 70 0.41 3.72 7.78
CA THR A 70 -0.07 3.98 9.15
C THR A 70 -0.01 5.47 9.52
N VAL A 71 -0.14 6.35 8.53
CA VAL A 71 -0.21 7.80 8.72
C VAL A 71 -1.53 8.15 9.42
N ARG A 72 -1.46 8.80 10.58
CA ARG A 72 -2.62 9.07 11.44
C ARG A 72 -2.76 10.54 11.84
N SER A 73 -1.87 11.39 11.39
CA SER A 73 -1.88 12.82 11.70
C SER A 73 -1.28 13.65 10.56
N ILE A 74 -1.58 14.95 10.54
CA ILE A 74 -0.95 15.93 9.63
C ILE A 74 0.58 15.94 9.84
N ALA A 75 1.03 15.85 11.08
CA ALA A 75 2.46 15.79 11.39
C ALA A 75 3.14 14.55 10.80
N ASP A 76 2.43 13.42 10.70
CA ASP A 76 2.94 12.22 10.03
C ASP A 76 3.11 12.47 8.53
N VAL A 77 2.16 13.13 7.88
CA VAL A 77 2.27 13.49 6.45
C VAL A 77 3.50 14.36 6.23
N ALA A 78 3.65 15.45 7.00
CA ALA A 78 4.79 16.37 6.86
C ALA A 78 6.14 15.66 7.05
N ARG A 79 6.24 14.78 8.06
CA ARG A 79 7.48 14.00 8.31
C ARG A 79 7.76 13.00 7.18
N ALA A 80 6.72 12.32 6.69
CA ALA A 80 6.85 11.38 5.58
C ALA A 80 7.27 12.08 4.28
N THR A 81 6.71 13.27 3.99
CA THR A 81 7.10 14.11 2.86
C THR A 81 8.57 14.51 2.96
N ALA A 82 9.01 15.00 4.12
CA ALA A 82 10.39 15.40 4.36
C ALA A 82 11.38 14.22 4.20
N ALA A 83 10.96 12.99 4.55
CA ALA A 83 11.73 11.78 4.36
C ALA A 83 11.72 11.25 2.91
N GLY A 84 10.97 11.86 2.00
CA GLY A 84 10.93 11.48 0.58
C GLY A 84 9.91 10.40 0.21
N ALA A 85 8.86 10.20 1.02
CA ALA A 85 7.77 9.31 0.67
C ALA A 85 7.09 9.76 -0.64
N SER A 86 6.81 8.82 -1.54
CA SER A 86 6.18 9.05 -2.84
C SER A 86 4.65 8.94 -2.80
N PHE A 87 4.08 8.39 -1.73
CA PHE A 87 2.64 8.27 -1.50
C PHE A 87 2.35 8.05 -0.01
N ILE A 88 1.12 8.35 0.39
CA ILE A 88 0.64 8.23 1.77
C ILE A 88 -0.43 7.14 1.87
N VAL A 89 -0.35 6.31 2.92
CA VAL A 89 -1.38 5.33 3.26
C VAL A 89 -1.82 5.52 4.72
N SER A 90 -3.12 5.66 4.93
CA SER A 90 -3.72 5.77 6.25
C SER A 90 -4.57 4.53 6.57
N PRO A 91 -4.68 4.11 7.84
CA PRO A 91 -5.57 3.01 8.21
C PRO A 91 -7.05 3.40 8.23
N HIS A 92 -7.39 4.67 8.11
CA HIS A 92 -8.74 5.23 8.18
C HIS A 92 -8.88 6.45 7.28
N THR A 93 -10.10 6.91 7.07
CA THR A 93 -10.41 8.14 6.34
C THR A 93 -10.44 9.34 7.31
N ASP A 94 -9.52 10.30 7.12
CA ASP A 94 -9.50 11.60 7.81
C ASP A 94 -9.29 12.70 6.76
N ALA A 95 -10.25 13.62 6.66
CA ALA A 95 -10.24 14.69 5.69
C ALA A 95 -8.98 15.57 5.77
N ARG A 96 -8.47 15.82 6.98
CA ARG A 96 -7.30 16.66 7.22
C ARG A 96 -6.00 16.01 6.71
N ILE A 97 -5.90 14.68 6.86
CA ILE A 97 -4.77 13.90 6.34
C ILE A 97 -4.78 13.92 4.82
N ILE A 98 -5.96 13.67 4.22
CA ILE A 98 -6.13 13.67 2.77
C ILE A 98 -5.81 15.05 2.20
N GLU A 99 -6.41 16.10 2.72
CA GLU A 99 -6.17 17.48 2.29
C GLU A 99 -4.68 17.86 2.37
N HIS A 100 -4.02 17.53 3.49
CA HIS A 100 -2.61 17.85 3.67
C HIS A 100 -1.71 17.08 2.69
N ALA A 101 -1.96 15.79 2.47
CA ALA A 101 -1.21 15.00 1.50
C ALA A 101 -1.37 15.57 0.07
N LEU A 102 -2.59 15.97 -0.31
CA LEU A 102 -2.85 16.59 -1.61
C LEU A 102 -2.14 17.94 -1.77
N ASN A 103 -2.08 18.76 -0.72
CA ASN A 103 -1.34 20.03 -0.71
C ASN A 103 0.17 19.81 -0.88
N GLU A 104 0.70 18.72 -0.36
CA GLU A 104 2.09 18.27 -0.57
C GLU A 104 2.29 17.57 -1.94
N SER A 105 1.25 17.52 -2.79
CA SER A 105 1.27 16.80 -4.07
C SER A 105 1.55 15.30 -3.96
N LEU A 106 1.19 14.68 -2.84
CA LEU A 106 1.35 13.25 -2.61
C LEU A 106 0.04 12.50 -2.87
N PRO A 107 0.06 11.45 -3.71
CA PRO A 107 -1.03 10.50 -3.81
C PRO A 107 -1.37 9.92 -2.43
N VAL A 108 -2.66 9.81 -2.12
CA VAL A 108 -3.12 9.33 -0.81
C VAL A 108 -4.12 8.19 -0.96
N VAL A 109 -3.92 7.16 -0.12
CA VAL A 109 -4.72 5.92 -0.08
C VAL A 109 -5.27 5.73 1.34
N PRO A 110 -6.38 6.40 1.69
CA PRO A 110 -7.01 6.29 3.00
C PRO A 110 -7.73 4.94 3.17
N GLY A 111 -7.81 4.47 4.41
CA GLY A 111 -8.49 3.24 4.79
C GLY A 111 -9.99 3.41 4.93
N ALA A 112 -10.74 2.41 4.46
CA ALA A 112 -12.18 2.28 4.56
C ALA A 112 -12.59 0.81 4.65
N LEU A 113 -13.76 0.54 5.21
CA LEU A 113 -14.34 -0.81 5.24
C LEU A 113 -15.75 -0.83 4.66
N THR A 114 -16.50 0.25 4.76
CA THR A 114 -17.90 0.36 4.34
C THR A 114 -18.05 1.19 3.06
N PRO A 115 -19.14 1.01 2.28
CA PRO A 115 -19.41 1.84 1.11
C PRO A 115 -19.40 3.34 1.40
N THR A 116 -19.96 3.77 2.55
CA THR A 116 -19.98 5.18 2.95
C THR A 116 -18.56 5.72 3.15
N GLU A 117 -17.69 4.97 3.83
CA GLU A 117 -16.30 5.38 4.03
C GLU A 117 -15.54 5.43 2.70
N VAL A 118 -15.78 4.47 1.80
CA VAL A 118 -15.17 4.44 0.46
C VAL A 118 -15.54 5.69 -0.35
N VAL A 119 -16.83 6.03 -0.42
CA VAL A 119 -17.30 7.24 -1.11
C VAL A 119 -16.74 8.50 -0.44
N THR A 120 -16.77 8.57 0.89
CA THR A 120 -16.22 9.72 1.63
C THR A 120 -14.74 9.93 1.31
N ALA A 121 -13.93 8.86 1.35
CA ALA A 121 -12.52 8.95 1.01
C ALA A 121 -12.31 9.42 -0.43
N TRP A 122 -13.10 8.89 -1.36
CA TRP A 122 -13.04 9.24 -2.76
C TRP A 122 -13.42 10.69 -3.01
N ASP A 123 -14.52 11.17 -2.45
CA ASP A 123 -14.99 12.56 -2.61
C ASP A 123 -14.00 13.58 -2.04
N LEU A 124 -13.26 13.21 -1.01
CA LEU A 124 -12.18 14.02 -0.44
C LEU A 124 -10.92 14.09 -1.33
N GLY A 125 -10.85 13.33 -2.42
CA GLY A 125 -9.76 13.40 -3.40
C GLY A 125 -8.73 12.28 -3.32
N ALA A 126 -9.01 11.19 -2.59
CA ALA A 126 -8.11 10.03 -2.51
C ALA A 126 -7.72 9.50 -3.89
N SER A 127 -6.47 9.07 -4.07
CA SER A 127 -5.96 8.49 -5.33
C SER A 127 -6.46 7.07 -5.56
N ALA A 128 -6.70 6.34 -4.49
CA ALA A 128 -7.37 5.05 -4.39
C ALA A 128 -7.86 4.88 -2.94
N VAL A 129 -8.64 3.85 -2.65
CA VAL A 129 -9.12 3.56 -1.29
C VAL A 129 -8.61 2.20 -0.83
N LYS A 130 -7.92 2.19 0.31
CA LYS A 130 -7.47 0.96 0.98
C LYS A 130 -8.66 0.30 1.65
N LEU A 131 -9.11 -0.84 1.12
CA LEU A 131 -10.11 -1.65 1.81
C LEU A 131 -9.43 -2.43 2.94
N PHE A 132 -9.71 -2.04 4.19
CA PHE A 132 -8.99 -2.54 5.36
C PHE A 132 -9.88 -2.72 6.59
N PRO A 133 -9.78 -3.86 7.32
CA PRO A 133 -9.00 -5.04 6.92
C PRO A 133 -9.76 -5.91 5.90
N ALA A 134 -9.11 -6.24 4.78
CA ALA A 134 -9.75 -6.98 3.67
C ALA A 134 -10.16 -8.40 4.07
N SER A 135 -9.50 -8.99 5.07
CA SER A 135 -9.87 -10.30 5.63
C SER A 135 -11.26 -10.37 6.26
N THR A 136 -11.84 -9.23 6.65
CA THR A 136 -13.17 -9.19 7.29
C THR A 136 -14.29 -9.70 6.36
N GLY A 137 -14.24 -9.35 5.08
CA GLY A 137 -15.25 -9.76 4.11
C GLY A 137 -14.70 -10.50 2.90
N GLY A 138 -13.38 -10.59 2.79
CA GLY A 138 -12.71 -11.28 1.70
C GLY A 138 -12.99 -10.68 0.31
N PRO A 139 -12.68 -11.44 -0.77
CA PRO A 139 -12.96 -11.02 -2.14
C PRO A 139 -14.44 -10.73 -2.42
N ALA A 140 -15.36 -11.40 -1.73
CA ALA A 140 -16.79 -11.17 -1.89
C ALA A 140 -17.18 -9.73 -1.47
N HIS A 141 -16.53 -9.18 -0.44
CA HIS A 141 -16.76 -7.81 -0.01
C HIS A 141 -16.24 -6.78 -1.03
N VAL A 142 -15.05 -7.01 -1.59
CA VAL A 142 -14.51 -6.17 -2.69
C VAL A 142 -15.50 -6.13 -3.85
N ARG A 143 -16.02 -7.28 -4.28
CA ARG A 143 -16.99 -7.37 -5.37
C ARG A 143 -18.30 -6.67 -5.05
N ALA A 144 -18.78 -6.80 -3.80
CA ALA A 144 -20.02 -6.16 -3.37
C ALA A 144 -19.90 -4.62 -3.35
N ILE A 145 -18.76 -4.08 -2.92
CA ILE A 145 -18.49 -2.64 -2.96
C ILE A 145 -18.29 -2.19 -4.41
N GLY A 146 -17.49 -2.90 -5.19
CA GLY A 146 -17.17 -2.56 -6.58
C GLY A 146 -18.38 -2.59 -7.52
N GLY A 147 -19.47 -3.32 -7.20
CA GLY A 147 -20.68 -3.33 -8.01
C GLY A 147 -21.25 -1.91 -8.23
N PRO A 148 -21.67 -1.19 -7.20
CA PRO A 148 -22.17 0.17 -7.31
C PRO A 148 -21.07 1.26 -7.41
N LEU A 149 -19.82 0.97 -7.03
CA LEU A 149 -18.72 1.94 -6.91
C LEU A 149 -17.50 1.50 -7.75
N GLY A 150 -17.74 0.93 -8.93
CA GLY A 150 -16.70 0.36 -9.79
C GLY A 150 -15.73 1.36 -10.41
N ASP A 151 -16.01 2.65 -10.31
CA ASP A 151 -15.14 3.75 -10.70
C ASP A 151 -14.10 4.13 -9.62
N ILE A 152 -14.24 3.60 -8.41
CA ILE A 152 -13.32 3.87 -7.30
C ILE A 152 -12.25 2.77 -7.22
N PRO A 153 -10.97 3.08 -7.43
CA PRO A 153 -9.90 2.09 -7.32
C PRO A 153 -9.75 1.60 -5.87
N LEU A 154 -9.89 0.29 -5.64
CA LEU A 154 -9.75 -0.33 -4.32
C LEU A 154 -8.42 -1.06 -4.20
N VAL A 155 -7.70 -0.87 -3.08
CA VAL A 155 -6.49 -1.61 -2.71
C VAL A 155 -6.83 -2.54 -1.54
N ALA A 156 -6.93 -3.84 -1.79
CA ALA A 156 -7.27 -4.80 -0.75
C ALA A 156 -6.07 -5.05 0.16
N THR A 157 -6.22 -4.78 1.46
CA THR A 157 -5.13 -4.85 2.44
C THR A 157 -5.56 -5.50 3.75
N GLY A 158 -4.69 -6.33 4.31
CA GLY A 158 -4.94 -7.05 5.58
C GLY A 158 -5.44 -8.46 5.36
N GLY A 159 -4.59 -9.44 5.72
CA GLY A 159 -4.84 -10.86 5.52
C GLY A 159 -4.65 -11.34 4.08
N VAL A 160 -3.88 -10.59 3.28
CA VAL A 160 -3.56 -10.97 1.90
C VAL A 160 -2.22 -11.71 1.84
N ASP A 161 -2.19 -12.79 1.06
CA ASP A 161 -1.03 -13.61 0.72
C ASP A 161 -1.15 -14.17 -0.70
N ALA A 162 -0.21 -15.01 -1.16
CA ALA A 162 -0.27 -15.58 -2.51
C ALA A 162 -1.45 -16.55 -2.72
N GLY A 163 -2.02 -17.11 -1.64
CA GLY A 163 -3.18 -18.02 -1.73
C GLY A 163 -4.49 -17.31 -2.04
N ASN A 164 -4.58 -16.00 -1.79
CA ASN A 164 -5.82 -15.24 -1.96
C ASN A 164 -5.68 -13.95 -2.81
N ALA A 165 -4.46 -13.51 -3.13
CA ALA A 165 -4.23 -12.25 -3.87
C ALA A 165 -4.97 -12.21 -5.21
N ALA A 166 -4.88 -13.28 -6.01
CA ALA A 166 -5.59 -13.37 -7.29
C ALA A 166 -7.11 -13.19 -7.11
N ALA A 167 -7.71 -13.82 -6.10
CA ALA A 167 -9.14 -13.71 -5.84
C ALA A 167 -9.58 -12.27 -5.48
N PHE A 168 -8.74 -11.49 -4.79
CA PHE A 168 -9.00 -10.07 -4.52
C PHE A 168 -8.95 -9.23 -5.80
N LEU A 169 -7.98 -9.51 -6.68
CA LEU A 169 -7.84 -8.82 -7.97
C LEU A 169 -8.99 -9.16 -8.91
N ASP A 170 -9.38 -10.44 -9.01
CA ASP A 170 -10.54 -10.89 -9.79
C ASP A 170 -11.86 -10.34 -9.25
N ALA A 171 -11.90 -9.98 -7.98
CA ALA A 171 -13.05 -9.32 -7.36
C ALA A 171 -13.14 -7.82 -7.69
N GLY A 172 -12.12 -7.24 -8.35
CA GLY A 172 -12.09 -5.84 -8.78
C GLY A 172 -11.11 -4.94 -8.01
N ALA A 173 -10.29 -5.47 -7.10
CA ALA A 173 -9.21 -4.69 -6.51
C ALA A 173 -8.16 -4.34 -7.59
N VAL A 174 -7.72 -3.08 -7.64
CA VAL A 174 -6.67 -2.65 -8.58
C VAL A 174 -5.28 -3.10 -8.14
N ALA A 175 -5.09 -3.27 -6.82
CA ALA A 175 -3.86 -3.78 -6.24
C ALA A 175 -4.13 -4.46 -4.88
N VAL A 176 -3.14 -5.18 -4.38
CA VAL A 176 -3.15 -5.80 -3.04
C VAL A 176 -2.01 -5.27 -2.19
N GLY A 177 -2.28 -5.02 -0.90
CA GLY A 177 -1.28 -4.67 0.10
C GLY A 177 -0.93 -5.91 0.94
N VAL A 178 0.32 -6.38 0.87
CA VAL A 178 0.78 -7.61 1.50
C VAL A 178 1.82 -7.31 2.58
N GLY A 179 1.48 -7.60 3.82
CA GLY A 179 2.31 -7.31 5.00
C GLY A 179 3.18 -8.48 5.45
N GLY A 180 3.05 -8.88 6.71
CA GLY A 180 3.92 -9.81 7.39
C GLY A 180 4.12 -11.16 6.68
N TRP A 181 3.16 -11.63 5.91
CA TRP A 181 3.37 -12.82 5.08
C TRP A 181 4.53 -12.62 4.09
N LEU A 182 4.66 -11.44 3.47
CA LEU A 182 5.72 -11.15 2.49
C LEU A 182 7.02 -10.68 3.17
N THR A 183 6.93 -9.70 4.07
CA THR A 183 8.09 -8.97 4.61
C THR A 183 8.56 -9.44 5.98
N GLY A 184 7.79 -10.30 6.66
CA GLY A 184 8.03 -10.66 8.06
C GLY A 184 8.99 -11.83 8.30
N SER A 185 9.49 -12.51 7.25
CA SER A 185 10.47 -13.59 7.43
C SER A 185 11.86 -13.03 7.77
N SER A 186 12.59 -13.70 8.65
CA SER A 186 14.02 -13.42 8.90
C SER A 186 14.93 -13.96 7.80
N ASP A 187 14.44 -14.86 6.96
CA ASP A 187 15.16 -15.46 5.84
C ASP A 187 14.81 -14.75 4.54
N LEU A 188 15.83 -14.20 3.85
CA LEU A 188 15.68 -13.49 2.59
C LEU A 188 15.27 -14.40 1.43
N GLU A 189 15.68 -15.65 1.45
CA GLU A 189 15.26 -16.63 0.42
C GLU A 189 13.75 -16.89 0.50
N VAL A 190 13.20 -16.93 1.72
CA VAL A 190 11.75 -17.04 1.92
C VAL A 190 11.02 -15.79 1.41
N VAL A 191 11.60 -14.59 1.60
CA VAL A 191 11.04 -13.35 1.03
C VAL A 191 11.06 -13.40 -0.49
N ALA A 192 12.18 -13.84 -1.09
CA ALA A 192 12.33 -13.98 -2.54
C ALA A 192 11.32 -14.98 -3.13
N GLU A 193 11.16 -16.14 -2.50
CA GLU A 193 10.19 -17.15 -2.92
C GLU A 193 8.75 -16.60 -2.87
N ARG A 194 8.38 -15.96 -1.75
CA ARG A 194 7.05 -15.35 -1.59
C ARG A 194 6.78 -14.24 -2.58
N ALA A 195 7.79 -13.40 -2.89
CA ALA A 195 7.68 -12.37 -3.92
C ALA A 195 7.42 -13.00 -5.30
N ARG A 196 8.17 -14.05 -5.68
CA ARG A 196 7.96 -14.77 -6.94
C ARG A 196 6.56 -15.38 -7.05
N LEU A 197 6.11 -16.07 -5.99
CA LEU A 197 4.76 -16.65 -5.95
C LEU A 197 3.69 -15.57 -6.09
N LEU A 198 3.83 -14.46 -5.38
CA LEU A 198 2.86 -13.36 -5.43
C LEU A 198 2.79 -12.74 -6.82
N VAL A 199 3.94 -12.47 -7.44
CA VAL A 199 4.00 -11.94 -8.82
C VAL A 199 3.39 -12.91 -9.83
N GLU A 200 3.61 -14.21 -9.67
CA GLU A 200 3.01 -15.22 -10.56
C GLU A 200 1.48 -15.21 -10.50
N VAL A 201 0.90 -15.21 -9.28
CA VAL A 201 -0.55 -15.25 -9.13
C VAL A 201 -1.24 -13.94 -9.52
N THR A 202 -0.58 -12.79 -9.34
CA THR A 202 -1.15 -11.47 -9.70
C THR A 202 -1.08 -11.16 -11.20
N ARG A 203 -0.20 -11.81 -11.96
CA ARG A 203 -0.12 -11.67 -13.42
C ARG A 203 -1.22 -12.41 -14.17
N ARG A 204 -1.82 -13.42 -13.56
CA ARG A 204 -2.84 -14.28 -14.18
C ARG A 204 -4.26 -13.73 -14.01
N SER A 205 -4.42 -12.69 -13.20
CA SER A 205 -5.71 -12.08 -12.84
C SER A 205 -6.06 -10.89 -13.70
#